data_de549f50c073b4bdceb33eafce1f9197
#
_entry.id   de549f50c073b4bdceb33eafce1f9197
#
_cell.length_a   1.000
_cell.length_b   1.000
_cell.length_c   1.000
_cell.angle_alpha   90.00
_cell.angle_beta   90.00
_cell.angle_gamma   90.00
#
_symmetry.space_group_name_H-M   'P 1'
#
loop_
_entity.id
_entity.type
_entity.pdbx_description
1 polymer ?
#
loop_
_entity_poly.entity_id
_entity_poly.type
_entity_poly.pdbx_seq_one_letter_code
_entity_poly.pdbx_strand_id
1 'polypeptide(L)'
;MPKNKFQEVIFTIIMVFFMVYAMICYNISLNIGGMSNEVFLSAFHELVIMGPIAFILDFFIVSKLAFMCAARMVDFRNSHPFSKILAISVASVAFMCPLMSLAATILFKNAGSQFVAVWLQTTAMNFPMAFFWQLIYAGPIVRFICRHIFRENEAVQAVSASAE
;
A
#
# COMPACT_ATOMS: atom_id res chain seq x y z
N MET A 1 -1.29 10.86 -11.72
CA MET A 1 -2.50 10.27 -11.11
C MET A 1 -3.21 9.47 -12.19
N PRO A 2 -3.76 8.29 -11.90
CA PRO A 2 -4.48 7.48 -12.87
C PRO A 2 -5.67 8.26 -13.44
N LYS A 3 -5.82 8.23 -14.75
CA LYS A 3 -6.90 8.94 -15.47
C LYS A 3 -8.14 8.07 -15.66
N ASN A 4 -7.99 6.75 -15.61
CA ASN A 4 -9.03 5.76 -15.84
C ASN A 4 -9.09 4.75 -14.68
N LYS A 5 -10.29 4.13 -14.46
CA LYS A 5 -10.48 3.08 -13.45
C LYS A 5 -9.50 1.90 -13.60
N PHE A 6 -9.17 1.55 -14.85
CA PHE A 6 -8.20 0.50 -15.14
C PHE A 6 -6.78 0.87 -14.66
N GLN A 7 -6.36 2.11 -14.87
CA GLN A 7 -5.08 2.63 -14.39
C GLN A 7 -5.05 2.69 -12.86
N GLU A 8 -6.18 2.99 -12.23
CA GLU A 8 -6.34 2.99 -10.77
C GLU A 8 -6.15 1.57 -10.20
N VAL A 9 -6.77 0.56 -10.81
CA VAL A 9 -6.61 -0.85 -10.41
C VAL A 9 -5.16 -1.30 -10.54
N ILE A 10 -4.49 -1.02 -11.65
CA ILE A 10 -3.07 -1.38 -11.85
C ILE A 10 -2.19 -0.67 -10.82
N PHE A 11 -2.42 0.62 -10.60
CA PHE A 11 -1.69 1.39 -9.60
C PHE A 11 -1.86 0.79 -8.20
N THR A 12 -3.08 0.43 -7.82
CA THR A 12 -3.40 -0.19 -6.53
C THR A 12 -2.74 -1.56 -6.39
N ILE A 13 -2.78 -2.41 -7.43
CA ILE A 13 -2.13 -3.74 -7.40
C ILE A 13 -0.62 -3.60 -7.14
N ILE A 14 0.05 -2.73 -7.88
CA ILE A 14 1.49 -2.53 -7.74
C ILE A 14 1.81 -1.94 -6.36
N MET A 15 1.03 -0.96 -5.90
CA MET A 15 1.20 -0.33 -4.58
C MET A 15 1.02 -1.36 -3.46
N VAL A 16 -0.06 -2.14 -3.49
CA VAL A 16 -0.33 -3.21 -2.52
C VAL A 16 0.80 -4.23 -2.51
N PHE A 17 1.27 -4.67 -3.67
CA PHE A 17 2.37 -5.61 -3.76
C PHE A 17 3.61 -5.09 -3.01
N PHE A 18 4.09 -3.89 -3.34
CA PHE A 18 5.27 -3.32 -2.70
C PHE A 18 5.10 -3.05 -1.22
N MET A 19 3.93 -2.55 -0.81
CA MET A 19 3.65 -2.24 0.58
C MET A 19 3.49 -3.50 1.43
N VAL A 20 2.66 -4.44 0.98
CA VAL A 20 2.36 -5.65 1.76
C VAL A 20 3.57 -6.56 1.86
N TYR A 21 4.32 -6.74 0.77
CA TYR A 21 5.54 -7.53 0.78
C TYR A 21 6.57 -6.99 1.79
N ALA A 22 6.84 -5.69 1.77
CA ALA A 22 7.78 -5.08 2.71
C ALA A 22 7.30 -5.21 4.16
N MET A 23 6.01 -5.02 4.40
CA MET A 23 5.42 -5.14 5.73
C MET A 23 5.45 -6.58 6.26
N ILE A 24 5.22 -7.57 5.41
CA ILE A 24 5.35 -8.99 5.78
C ILE A 24 6.80 -9.31 6.13
N CYS A 25 7.77 -8.93 5.28
CA CYS A 25 9.19 -9.10 5.57
C CYS A 25 9.58 -8.48 6.92
N TYR A 26 9.10 -7.27 7.18
CA TYR A 26 9.34 -6.57 8.45
C TYR A 26 8.75 -7.33 9.65
N ASN A 27 7.49 -7.77 9.57
CA ASN A 27 6.84 -8.51 10.65
C ASN A 27 7.51 -9.87 10.92
N ILE A 28 7.88 -10.61 9.87
CA ILE A 28 8.59 -11.89 10.02
C ILE A 28 9.96 -11.65 10.66
N SER A 29 10.71 -10.65 10.21
CA SER A 29 12.03 -10.34 10.79
C SER A 29 11.96 -9.94 12.26
N LEU A 30 10.91 -9.21 12.67
CA LEU A 30 10.67 -8.91 14.08
C LEU A 30 10.36 -10.16 14.91
N ASN A 31 9.61 -11.10 14.37
CA ASN A 31 9.24 -12.33 15.06
C ASN A 31 10.44 -13.27 15.24
N ILE A 32 11.35 -13.32 14.26
CA ILE A 32 12.56 -14.17 14.27
C ILE A 32 13.73 -13.48 15.01
N GLY A 33 13.64 -12.14 15.18
CA GLY A 33 14.69 -11.35 15.83
C GLY A 33 15.83 -10.94 14.90
N GLY A 34 15.65 -11.04 13.57
CA GLY A 34 16.62 -10.60 12.57
C GLY A 34 16.22 -10.85 11.14
N MET A 35 16.97 -10.27 10.20
CA MET A 35 16.80 -10.51 8.77
C MET A 35 17.59 -11.75 8.34
N SER A 36 16.95 -12.68 7.65
CA SER A 36 17.56 -13.82 6.99
C SER A 36 17.00 -13.99 5.58
N ASN A 37 17.71 -14.76 4.73
CA ASN A 37 17.21 -15.03 3.38
C ASN A 37 15.88 -15.79 3.37
N GLU A 38 15.60 -16.56 4.41
CA GLU A 38 14.36 -17.30 4.60
C GLU A 38 13.15 -16.38 4.81
N VAL A 39 13.38 -15.18 5.36
CA VAL A 39 12.32 -14.16 5.54
C VAL A 39 11.68 -13.80 4.19
N PHE A 40 12.50 -13.61 3.15
CA PHE A 40 12.01 -13.25 1.82
C PHE A 40 11.17 -14.34 1.19
N LEU A 41 11.56 -15.61 1.37
CA LEU A 41 10.80 -16.73 0.85
C LEU A 41 9.48 -16.93 1.60
N SER A 42 9.52 -16.87 2.92
CA SER A 42 8.33 -16.94 3.78
C SER A 42 7.36 -15.78 3.49
N ALA A 43 7.89 -14.59 3.24
CA ALA A 43 7.08 -13.43 2.89
C ALA A 43 6.29 -13.62 1.59
N PHE A 44 6.84 -14.32 0.59
CA PHE A 44 6.07 -14.65 -0.62
C PHE A 44 4.90 -15.58 -0.33
N HIS A 45 5.07 -16.53 0.58
CA HIS A 45 3.99 -17.44 0.97
C HIS A 45 2.84 -16.71 1.67
N GLU A 46 3.17 -15.83 2.61
CA GLU A 46 2.17 -15.00 3.28
C GLU A 46 1.53 -13.97 2.34
N LEU A 47 2.27 -13.46 1.36
CA LEU A 47 1.78 -12.49 0.37
C LEU A 47 0.63 -13.05 -0.47
N VAL A 48 0.66 -14.33 -0.79
CA VAL A 48 -0.43 -15.00 -1.56
C VAL A 48 -1.76 -14.90 -0.83
N ILE A 49 -1.75 -14.92 0.50
CA ILE A 49 -2.95 -14.82 1.34
C ILE A 49 -3.26 -13.34 1.64
N MET A 50 -2.26 -12.59 2.09
CA MET A 50 -2.44 -11.20 2.52
C MET A 50 -2.62 -10.22 1.36
N GLY A 51 -2.06 -10.51 0.19
CA GLY A 51 -2.16 -9.66 -1.00
C GLY A 51 -3.59 -9.40 -1.46
N PRO A 52 -4.40 -10.45 -1.72
CA PRO A 52 -5.81 -10.29 -2.07
C PRO A 52 -6.63 -9.56 -1.01
N ILE A 53 -6.38 -9.85 0.27
CA ILE A 53 -7.06 -9.18 1.40
C ILE A 53 -6.71 -7.70 1.40
N ALA A 54 -5.43 -7.38 1.29
CA ALA A 54 -4.95 -6.02 1.22
C ALA A 54 -5.51 -5.25 0.02
N PHE A 55 -5.56 -5.88 -1.15
CA PHE A 55 -6.13 -5.28 -2.36
C PHE A 55 -7.61 -4.94 -2.18
N ILE A 56 -8.40 -5.87 -1.64
CA ILE A 56 -9.83 -5.63 -1.38
C ILE A 56 -10.01 -4.50 -0.37
N LEU A 57 -9.26 -4.51 0.74
CA LEU A 57 -9.33 -3.46 1.76
C LEU A 57 -8.91 -2.10 1.20
N ASP A 58 -7.81 -2.04 0.44
CA ASP A 58 -7.31 -0.80 -0.14
C ASP A 58 -8.28 -0.24 -1.18
N PHE A 59 -8.72 -1.05 -2.13
CA PHE A 59 -9.55 -0.62 -3.22
C PHE A 59 -10.97 -0.18 -2.78
N PHE A 60 -11.61 -0.94 -1.89
CA PHE A 60 -13.01 -0.67 -1.49
C PHE A 60 -13.14 0.29 -0.33
N ILE A 61 -12.23 0.25 0.64
CA ILE A 61 -12.33 0.97 1.91
C ILE A 61 -11.30 2.09 1.99
N VAL A 62 -10.02 1.74 1.93
CA VAL A 62 -8.93 2.66 2.26
C VAL A 62 -8.82 3.79 1.25
N SER A 63 -8.87 3.50 -0.04
CA SER A 63 -8.76 4.52 -1.10
C SER A 63 -9.81 5.62 -0.95
N LYS A 64 -11.06 5.26 -0.66
CA LYS A 64 -12.14 6.23 -0.47
C LYS A 64 -11.97 7.04 0.80
N LEU A 65 -11.67 6.37 1.93
CA LEU A 65 -11.48 7.03 3.22
C LEU A 65 -10.25 7.93 3.21
N ALA A 66 -9.14 7.46 2.66
CA ALA A 66 -7.91 8.22 2.54
C ALA A 66 -8.10 9.48 1.71
N PHE A 67 -8.81 9.37 0.57
CA PHE A 67 -9.12 10.53 -0.25
C PHE A 67 -10.01 11.54 0.47
N MET A 68 -11.05 11.09 1.16
CA MET A 68 -11.94 11.97 1.93
C MET A 68 -11.18 12.68 3.08
N CYS A 69 -10.34 11.94 3.81
CA CYS A 69 -9.52 12.53 4.88
C CYS A 69 -8.49 13.50 4.34
N ALA A 70 -7.79 13.15 3.27
CA ALA A 70 -6.80 14.02 2.64
C ALA A 70 -7.45 15.31 2.10
N ALA A 71 -8.66 15.23 1.54
CA ALA A 71 -9.41 16.38 1.07
C ALA A 71 -9.83 17.34 2.20
N ARG A 72 -9.94 16.85 3.46
CA ARG A 72 -10.18 17.69 4.64
C ARG A 72 -8.90 18.29 5.22
N MET A 73 -7.77 17.60 5.05
CA MET A 73 -6.47 18.03 5.59
C MET A 73 -5.79 19.07 4.70
N VAL A 74 -6.01 19.00 3.38
CA VAL A 74 -5.30 19.83 2.40
C VAL A 74 -6.27 20.33 1.34
N ASP A 75 -6.28 21.61 1.07
CA ASP A 75 -7.01 22.23 -0.03
C ASP A 75 -6.45 21.75 -1.38
N PHE A 76 -7.14 20.80 -2.02
CA PHE A 76 -6.69 20.19 -3.30
C PHE A 76 -6.60 21.23 -4.43
N ARG A 77 -7.23 22.39 -4.28
CA ARG A 77 -7.24 23.45 -5.31
C ARG A 77 -5.99 24.33 -5.27
N ASN A 78 -5.51 24.67 -4.07
CA ASN A 78 -4.43 25.65 -3.89
C ASN A 78 -3.12 25.09 -3.34
N SER A 79 -3.07 23.80 -2.95
CA SER A 79 -1.90 23.23 -2.30
C SER A 79 -0.88 22.68 -3.29
N HIS A 80 0.38 22.69 -2.89
CA HIS A 80 1.49 22.11 -3.63
C HIS A 80 1.24 20.62 -3.93
N PRO A 81 1.61 20.09 -5.10
CA PRO A 81 1.40 18.67 -5.45
C PRO A 81 2.02 17.70 -4.44
N PHE A 82 3.14 18.08 -3.81
CA PHE A 82 3.78 17.28 -2.77
C PHE A 82 2.91 17.14 -1.51
N SER A 83 2.28 18.24 -1.07
CA SER A 83 1.40 18.23 0.11
C SER A 83 0.17 17.33 -0.10
N LYS A 84 -0.38 17.31 -1.31
CA LYS A 84 -1.49 16.42 -1.68
C LYS A 84 -1.09 14.94 -1.59
N ILE A 85 0.09 14.63 -2.11
CA ILE A 85 0.66 13.29 -2.07
C ILE A 85 0.90 12.85 -0.62
N LEU A 86 1.50 13.73 0.17
CA LEU A 86 1.79 13.48 1.58
C LEU A 86 0.50 13.22 2.37
N ALA A 87 -0.52 14.07 2.20
CA ALA A 87 -1.80 13.92 2.88
C ALA A 87 -2.51 12.60 2.54
N ILE A 88 -2.54 12.23 1.25
CA ILE A 88 -3.10 10.95 0.82
C ILE A 88 -2.30 9.78 1.40
N SER A 89 -0.97 9.85 1.39
CA SER A 89 -0.11 8.80 1.93
C SER A 89 -0.30 8.62 3.45
N VAL A 90 -0.34 9.72 4.20
CA VAL A 90 -0.62 9.69 5.65
C VAL A 90 -1.97 9.06 5.94
N ALA A 91 -3.01 9.50 5.24
CA ALA A 91 -4.35 8.98 5.41
C ALA A 91 -4.45 7.49 5.02
N SER A 92 -3.83 7.09 3.90
CA SER A 92 -3.81 5.68 3.49
C SER A 92 -3.15 4.79 4.53
N VAL A 93 -1.97 5.16 5.02
CA VAL A 93 -1.26 4.39 6.06
C VAL A 93 -2.06 4.35 7.36
N ALA A 94 -2.69 5.47 7.75
CA ALA A 94 -3.48 5.55 8.98
C ALA A 94 -4.68 4.59 8.99
N PHE A 95 -5.28 4.32 7.84
CA PHE A 95 -6.37 3.35 7.73
C PHE A 95 -5.88 1.94 7.41
N MET A 96 -4.91 1.81 6.49
CA MET A 96 -4.43 0.50 6.04
C MET A 96 -3.66 -0.23 7.14
N CYS A 97 -2.83 0.47 7.91
CA CYS A 97 -2.00 -0.14 8.94
C CYS A 97 -2.79 -0.88 10.03
N PRO A 98 -3.81 -0.27 10.68
CA PRO A 98 -4.62 -1.00 11.67
C PRO A 98 -5.43 -2.14 11.05
N LEU A 99 -5.97 -1.97 9.84
CA LEU A 99 -6.74 -3.02 9.17
C LEU A 99 -5.87 -4.23 8.79
N MET A 100 -4.69 -3.99 8.24
CA MET A 100 -3.75 -5.05 7.89
C MET A 100 -3.14 -5.72 9.14
N SER A 101 -2.84 -4.94 10.18
CA SER A 101 -2.40 -5.49 11.47
C SER A 101 -3.49 -6.34 12.13
N LEU A 102 -4.76 -5.97 11.98
CA LEU A 102 -5.89 -6.78 12.43
C LEU A 102 -5.95 -8.11 11.66
N ALA A 103 -5.90 -8.07 10.33
CA ALA A 103 -5.90 -9.25 9.49
C ALA A 103 -4.71 -10.18 9.81
N ALA A 104 -3.51 -9.64 9.96
CA ALA A 104 -2.32 -10.39 10.33
C ALA A 104 -2.44 -11.02 11.73
N THR A 105 -3.04 -10.32 12.69
CA THR A 105 -3.24 -10.83 14.04
C THR A 105 -4.24 -11.99 14.06
N ILE A 106 -5.30 -11.92 13.26
CA ILE A 106 -6.31 -12.97 13.15
C ILE A 106 -5.71 -14.21 12.46
N LEU A 107 -4.98 -14.03 11.36
CA LEU A 107 -4.55 -15.12 10.49
C LEU A 107 -3.26 -15.81 10.96
N PHE A 108 -2.31 -15.05 11.50
CA PHE A 108 -0.96 -15.54 11.78
C PHE A 108 -0.54 -15.50 13.24
N LYS A 109 -1.20 -14.67 14.07
CA LYS A 109 -0.88 -14.54 15.48
C LYS A 109 -2.00 -15.13 16.32
N ASN A 110 -1.83 -16.34 16.83
CA ASN A 110 -2.78 -16.98 17.76
C ASN A 110 -2.81 -16.23 19.11
N ALA A 111 -3.31 -15.00 19.10
CA ALA A 111 -3.21 -14.06 20.23
C ALA A 111 -4.18 -14.39 21.40
N GLY A 112 -5.13 -15.30 21.21
CA GLY A 112 -6.06 -15.73 22.26
C GLY A 112 -6.69 -14.57 23.05
N SER A 113 -6.55 -14.59 24.37
CA SER A 113 -7.07 -13.54 25.27
C SER A 113 -6.37 -12.18 25.17
N GLN A 114 -5.16 -12.13 24.57
CA GLN A 114 -4.36 -10.91 24.41
C GLN A 114 -4.50 -10.26 23.02
N PHE A 115 -5.53 -10.61 22.29
CA PHE A 115 -5.76 -10.17 20.91
C PHE A 115 -5.64 -8.66 20.72
N VAL A 116 -6.32 -7.87 21.56
CA VAL A 116 -6.32 -6.40 21.45
C VAL A 116 -4.93 -5.82 21.71
N ALA A 117 -4.21 -6.33 22.71
CA ALA A 117 -2.87 -5.87 23.03
C ALA A 117 -1.89 -6.15 21.89
N VAL A 118 -1.91 -7.37 21.34
CA VAL A 118 -1.06 -7.79 20.22
C VAL A 118 -1.39 -6.99 18.95
N TRP A 119 -2.67 -6.76 18.67
CA TRP A 119 -3.10 -5.93 17.54
C TRP A 119 -2.62 -4.49 17.66
N LEU A 120 -2.82 -3.84 18.80
CA LEU A 120 -2.37 -2.47 19.04
C LEU A 120 -0.85 -2.35 18.97
N GLN A 121 -0.12 -3.27 19.59
CA GLN A 121 1.34 -3.31 19.52
C GLN A 121 1.83 -3.47 18.08
N THR A 122 1.24 -4.41 17.32
CA THR A 122 1.59 -4.63 15.92
C THR A 122 1.31 -3.38 15.08
N THR A 123 0.16 -2.75 15.29
CA THR A 123 -0.19 -1.50 14.60
C THR A 123 0.79 -0.37 14.91
N ALA A 124 1.14 -0.17 16.18
CA ALA A 124 2.07 0.88 16.60
C ALA A 124 3.47 0.68 16.03
N MET A 125 3.96 -0.56 15.94
CA MET A 125 5.27 -0.87 15.37
C MET A 125 5.26 -0.77 13.83
N ASN A 126 4.18 -1.18 13.20
CA ASN A 126 4.05 -1.17 11.74
C ASN A 126 3.83 0.24 11.18
N PHE A 127 3.19 1.12 11.92
CA PHE A 127 2.81 2.45 11.43
C PHE A 127 3.99 3.29 10.96
N PRO A 128 5.07 3.51 11.74
CA PRO A 128 6.22 4.28 11.30
C PRO A 128 6.91 3.65 10.08
N MET A 129 7.09 2.33 10.10
CA MET A 129 7.71 1.61 8.99
C MET A 129 6.90 1.74 7.70
N ALA A 130 5.59 1.50 7.78
CA ALA A 130 4.69 1.63 6.64
C ALA A 130 4.68 3.05 6.07
N PHE A 131 4.66 4.05 6.94
CA PHE A 131 4.65 5.46 6.56
C PHE A 131 5.92 5.85 5.81
N PHE A 132 7.09 5.59 6.38
CA PHE A 132 8.37 5.91 5.75
C PHE A 132 8.59 5.11 4.47
N TRP A 133 8.23 3.82 4.47
CA TRP A 133 8.32 2.96 3.29
C TRP A 133 7.45 3.48 2.16
N GLN A 134 6.22 3.86 2.43
CA GLN A 134 5.31 4.41 1.43
C GLN A 134 5.80 5.75 0.88
N LEU A 135 6.31 6.63 1.75
CA LEU A 135 6.71 7.96 1.35
C LEU A 135 8.01 7.96 0.52
N ILE A 136 9.01 7.18 0.96
CA ILE A 136 10.38 7.21 0.40
C ILE A 136 10.53 6.22 -0.76
N TYR A 137 9.97 5.01 -0.64
CA TYR A 137 10.20 3.95 -1.59
C TYR A 137 8.96 3.63 -2.43
N ALA A 138 7.89 3.13 -1.84
CA ALA A 138 6.75 2.63 -2.58
C ALA A 138 6.08 3.72 -3.43
N GLY A 139 5.84 4.91 -2.87
CA GLY A 139 5.22 6.01 -3.57
C GLY A 139 5.96 6.45 -4.84
N PRO A 140 7.25 6.82 -4.76
CA PRO A 140 8.04 7.17 -5.93
C PRO A 140 8.20 6.03 -6.94
N ILE A 141 8.51 4.81 -6.48
CA ILE A 141 8.71 3.64 -7.34
C ILE A 141 7.45 3.31 -8.12
N VAL A 142 6.30 3.21 -7.46
CA VAL A 142 5.04 2.87 -8.10
C VAL A 142 4.63 3.93 -9.11
N ARG A 143 4.81 5.22 -8.79
CA ARG A 143 4.53 6.31 -9.74
C ARG A 143 5.45 6.27 -10.94
N PHE A 144 6.72 5.94 -10.75
CA PHE A 144 7.69 5.80 -11.83
C PHE A 144 7.29 4.64 -12.76
N ILE A 145 6.97 3.45 -12.19
CA ILE A 145 6.53 2.27 -12.94
C ILE A 145 5.24 2.57 -13.71
N CYS A 146 4.23 3.14 -13.04
CA CYS A 146 2.95 3.46 -13.68
C CYS A 146 3.11 4.51 -14.78
N ARG A 147 3.97 5.52 -14.57
CA ARG A 147 4.26 6.52 -15.60
C ARG A 147 4.88 5.89 -16.85
N HIS A 148 5.73 4.88 -16.68
CA HIS A 148 6.36 4.17 -17.80
C HIS A 148 5.34 3.32 -18.55
N ILE A 149 4.57 2.52 -17.84
CA ILE A 149 3.52 1.65 -18.41
C ILE A 149 2.45 2.48 -19.17
N PHE A 150 2.00 3.58 -18.58
CA PHE A 150 0.91 4.36 -19.19
C PHE A 150 1.38 5.23 -20.34
N ARG A 151 2.65 5.65 -20.36
CA ARG A 151 3.24 6.37 -21.48
C ARG A 151 3.36 5.48 -22.73
N GLU A 152 3.69 4.22 -22.55
CA GLU A 152 3.80 3.24 -23.63
C GLU A 152 2.41 2.97 -24.26
N ASN A 153 1.38 2.81 -23.43
CA ASN A 153 0.01 2.61 -23.89
C ASN A 153 -0.57 3.83 -24.64
N GLU A 154 -0.27 5.05 -24.22
CA GLU A 154 -0.68 6.27 -24.95
C GLU A 154 0.04 6.37 -26.31
N ALA A 155 1.30 5.97 -26.39
CA ALA A 155 2.05 5.97 -27.63
C ALA A 155 1.52 4.92 -28.64
N VAL A 156 1.18 3.72 -28.17
CA VAL A 156 0.58 2.66 -29.01
C VAL A 156 -0.81 3.06 -29.51
N GLN A 157 -1.63 3.67 -28.69
CA GLN A 157 -2.95 4.16 -29.10
C GLN A 157 -2.86 5.33 -30.10
N ALA A 158 -1.87 6.21 -29.95
CA ALA A 158 -1.66 7.30 -30.89
C ALA A 158 -1.22 6.79 -32.28
N VAL A 159 -0.38 5.75 -32.32
CA VAL A 159 0.06 5.11 -33.57
C VAL A 159 -1.08 4.36 -34.25
N SER A 160 -1.94 3.65 -33.50
CA SER A 160 -3.11 2.95 -34.07
C SER A 160 -4.16 3.91 -34.61
N ALA A 161 -4.39 5.05 -33.95
CA ALA A 161 -5.33 6.08 -34.40
C ALA A 161 -4.82 6.90 -35.60
N SER A 162 -3.52 6.87 -35.89
CA SER A 162 -2.94 7.52 -37.09
C SER A 162 -2.85 6.58 -38.29
N ALA A 163 -3.20 5.31 -38.13
CA ALA A 163 -3.19 4.29 -39.19
C ALA A 163 -4.56 3.96 -39.77
N GLU A 164 -5.64 4.55 -39.20
CA GLU A 164 -7.00 4.58 -39.75
C GLU A 164 -7.25 5.89 -40.49
#